data_16cb6da87d7435f1a3e0f236e83973cb
#
_entry.id   16cb6da87d7435f1a3e0f236e83973cb
#
_cell.length_a   1.000
_cell.length_b   1.000
_cell.length_c   1.000
_cell.angle_alpha   90.00
_cell.angle_beta   90.00
_cell.angle_gamma   90.00
#
_symmetry.space_group_name_H-M   'P 1'
#
loop_
_entity.id
_entity.type
_entity.pdbx_description
1 polymer ?
#
loop_
_entity_poly.entity_id
_entity_poly.type
_entity_poly.pdbx_seq_one_letter_code
_entity_poly.pdbx_strand_id
1 'polypeptide(L)'
;MEGYQILCCGAFLMEYRRLQMSKGGSFLLSLPKEWVKANGLTGGAILKLAAGEGGELTIKAESAAEIEAGMTAVIREGDGLERQIRANYLYGADTIVVELGNRMTPDVREEVNTSIHKLIGLEIVEEDAGSITVQSLLQPASMPVKSTLRRAYTLAANMHREAERAFAHRDTELAGSIDRRDDEVDRLYFLMVRQLRLALRKPSMTERLGIKPAECLELRMAAKYVETIADYAGAVAASVPRLAGEDPGRE
;
A
#
# COMPACT_ATOMS: atom_id res chain seq x y z
N MET A 1 -10.40 6.16 -36.27
CA MET A 1 -9.02 6.48 -35.86
C MET A 1 -9.13 7.57 -34.83
N GLU A 2 -9.38 7.19 -33.60
CA GLU A 2 -9.46 8.12 -32.46
C GLU A 2 -8.13 8.09 -31.71
N GLY A 3 -7.51 9.29 -31.69
CA GLY A 3 -6.17 9.46 -31.16
C GLY A 3 -6.13 9.32 -29.65
N TYR A 4 -5.28 8.45 -29.15
CA TYR A 4 -4.84 8.43 -27.78
C TYR A 4 -4.09 9.74 -27.47
N GLN A 5 -4.75 10.63 -26.75
CA GLN A 5 -4.10 11.81 -26.16
C GLN A 5 -3.28 11.33 -24.96
N ILE A 6 -1.98 11.13 -25.19
CA ILE A 6 -1.01 10.97 -24.13
C ILE A 6 -0.98 12.31 -23.37
N LEU A 7 -1.56 12.32 -22.17
CA LEU A 7 -1.36 13.41 -21.21
C LEU A 7 0.13 13.46 -20.85
N CYS A 8 0.85 14.34 -21.55
CA CYS A 8 2.23 14.69 -21.23
C CYS A 8 2.30 15.14 -19.78
N CYS A 9 3.19 14.51 -19.01
CA CYS A 9 3.71 14.98 -17.74
C CYS A 9 3.86 16.49 -17.75
N GLY A 10 3.24 17.18 -16.77
CA GLY A 10 3.38 18.62 -16.60
C GLY A 10 4.85 19.01 -16.60
N ALA A 11 5.24 19.85 -17.54
CA ALA A 11 6.57 20.41 -17.58
C ALA A 11 6.84 21.10 -16.22
N PHE A 12 7.86 20.64 -15.51
CA PHE A 12 8.38 21.38 -14.35
C PHE A 12 8.93 22.71 -14.86
N LEU A 13 8.13 23.77 -14.76
CA LEU A 13 8.60 25.13 -14.99
C LEU A 13 9.52 25.50 -13.83
N MET A 14 10.83 25.44 -14.05
CA MET A 14 11.80 26.02 -13.12
C MET A 14 11.76 27.53 -13.26
N GLU A 15 11.33 28.21 -12.22
CA GLU A 15 11.35 29.68 -12.14
C GLU A 15 12.28 30.14 -11.02
N TYR A 16 13.10 31.14 -11.32
CA TYR A 16 13.95 31.79 -10.31
C TYR A 16 13.20 32.99 -9.71
N ARG A 17 13.16 33.05 -8.39
CA ARG A 17 12.55 34.14 -7.63
C ARG A 17 13.57 34.74 -6.68
N ARG A 18 13.54 36.07 -6.54
CA ARG A 18 14.39 36.75 -5.56
C ARG A 18 13.70 36.81 -4.21
N LEU A 19 14.44 36.42 -3.18
CA LEU A 19 14.02 36.55 -1.80
C LEU A 19 14.05 38.03 -1.42
N GLN A 20 12.98 38.53 -0.84
CA GLN A 20 12.86 39.93 -0.37
C GLN A 20 12.81 39.93 1.14
N MET A 21 13.46 40.89 1.79
CA MET A 21 13.39 41.08 3.22
C MET A 21 12.39 42.21 3.54
N SER A 22 11.45 41.92 4.43
CA SER A 22 10.52 42.94 4.94
C SER A 22 11.19 43.80 5.99
N LYS A 23 10.61 44.99 6.24
CA LYS A 23 11.10 45.91 7.29
C LYS A 23 11.09 45.29 8.70
N GLY A 24 10.33 44.21 8.92
CA GLY A 24 10.27 43.48 10.19
C GLY A 24 11.20 42.26 10.27
N GLY A 25 12.14 42.06 9.32
CA GLY A 25 13.11 40.99 9.33
C GLY A 25 12.59 39.63 8.76
N SER A 26 11.34 39.57 8.33
CA SER A 26 10.80 38.40 7.66
C SER A 26 11.21 38.36 6.19
N PHE A 27 11.42 37.13 5.66
CA PHE A 27 11.69 36.96 4.23
C PHE A 27 10.40 36.65 3.46
N LEU A 28 10.26 37.26 2.27
CA LEU A 28 9.11 37.16 1.37
C LEU A 28 9.55 36.52 0.06
N LEU A 29 8.79 35.54 -0.39
CA LEU A 29 8.93 34.88 -1.69
C LEU A 29 7.61 35.01 -2.47
N SER A 30 7.67 35.55 -3.70
CA SER A 30 6.49 35.61 -4.57
C SER A 30 6.23 34.27 -5.24
N LEU A 31 5.01 33.77 -5.13
CA LEU A 31 4.59 32.51 -5.79
C LEU A 31 4.22 32.76 -7.26
N PRO A 32 4.41 31.78 -8.16
CA PRO A 32 3.97 31.86 -9.55
C PRO A 32 2.46 32.10 -9.65
N LYS A 33 2.04 33.12 -10.42
CA LYS A 33 0.61 33.44 -10.56
C LYS A 33 -0.22 32.29 -11.12
N GLU A 34 0.33 31.57 -12.07
CA GLU A 34 -0.33 30.38 -12.68
C GLU A 34 -0.58 29.28 -11.66
N TRP A 35 0.42 29.02 -10.80
CA TRP A 35 0.28 28.04 -9.72
C TRP A 35 -0.79 28.47 -8.69
N VAL A 36 -0.81 29.75 -8.31
CA VAL A 36 -1.82 30.29 -7.38
C VAL A 36 -3.23 30.14 -7.95
N LYS A 37 -3.42 30.48 -9.25
CA LYS A 37 -4.71 30.34 -9.94
C LYS A 37 -5.12 28.87 -10.09
N ALA A 38 -4.20 28.01 -10.51
CA ALA A 38 -4.47 26.57 -10.70
C ALA A 38 -4.90 25.88 -9.41
N ASN A 39 -4.44 26.39 -8.25
CA ASN A 39 -4.82 25.86 -6.93
C ASN A 39 -5.96 26.66 -6.26
N GLY A 40 -6.62 27.59 -6.97
CA GLY A 40 -7.75 28.35 -6.43
C GLY A 40 -7.42 29.22 -5.22
N LEU A 41 -6.14 29.61 -5.06
CA LEU A 41 -5.69 30.36 -3.88
C LEU A 41 -5.99 31.86 -4.00
N THR A 42 -6.33 32.48 -2.88
CA THR A 42 -6.58 33.90 -2.77
C THR A 42 -5.71 34.52 -1.68
N GLY A 43 -5.69 35.87 -1.60
CA GLY A 43 -4.99 36.54 -0.51
C GLY A 43 -5.51 36.07 0.87
N GLY A 44 -4.58 35.74 1.76
CA GLY A 44 -4.91 35.18 3.09
C GLY A 44 -5.04 33.64 3.14
N ALA A 45 -4.90 32.93 2.00
CA ALA A 45 -4.88 31.47 2.01
C ALA A 45 -3.70 30.93 2.83
N ILE A 46 -3.96 29.88 3.60
CA ILE A 46 -2.94 29.20 4.41
C ILE A 46 -2.26 28.14 3.55
N LEU A 47 -0.93 28.17 3.55
CA LEU A 47 -0.11 27.20 2.82
C LEU A 47 0.72 26.39 3.81
N LYS A 48 0.88 25.11 3.52
CA LYS A 48 1.79 24.25 4.26
C LYS A 48 3.20 24.36 3.67
N LEU A 49 4.16 24.64 4.54
CA LEU A 49 5.58 24.72 4.21
C LEU A 49 6.31 23.55 4.90
N ALA A 50 7.09 22.80 4.14
CA ALA A 50 7.96 21.75 4.66
C ALA A 50 9.40 22.00 4.20
N ALA A 51 10.33 22.10 5.15
CA ALA A 51 11.76 22.18 4.88
C ALA A 51 12.35 20.75 4.80
N GLY A 52 13.06 20.46 3.71
CA GLY A 52 13.77 19.19 3.51
C GLY A 52 15.22 19.25 3.96
N GLU A 53 15.84 18.10 4.19
CA GLU A 53 17.25 17.98 4.64
C GLU A 53 18.26 18.51 3.61
N GLY A 54 17.90 18.59 2.32
CA GLY A 54 18.73 19.09 1.22
C GLY A 54 18.67 20.61 1.00
N GLY A 55 18.06 21.37 1.90
CA GLY A 55 17.82 22.83 1.72
C GLY A 55 16.63 23.14 0.84
N GLU A 56 15.78 22.17 0.56
CA GLU A 56 14.54 22.32 -0.20
C GLU A 56 13.43 22.90 0.68
N LEU A 57 12.60 23.76 0.08
CA LEU A 57 11.36 24.22 0.69
C LEU A 57 10.19 23.81 -0.21
N THR A 58 9.38 22.89 0.26
CA THR A 58 8.16 22.47 -0.43
C THR A 58 6.97 23.29 0.05
N ILE A 59 6.24 23.89 -0.90
CA ILE A 59 5.01 24.65 -0.63
C ILE A 59 3.83 23.85 -1.18
N LYS A 60 2.82 23.60 -0.35
CA LYS A 60 1.58 22.92 -0.75
C LYS A 60 0.38 23.80 -0.47
N ALA A 61 -0.51 23.89 -1.47
CA ALA A 61 -1.86 24.36 -1.28
C ALA A 61 -2.68 23.18 -0.75
N GLU A 62 -2.85 23.11 0.54
CA GLU A 62 -3.77 22.13 1.12
C GLU A 62 -5.05 22.86 1.53
N SER A 63 -6.18 22.52 0.91
CA SER A 63 -7.47 22.87 1.49
C SER A 63 -7.69 21.98 2.72
N ALA A 64 -8.26 22.51 3.77
CA ALA A 64 -8.60 21.72 4.97
C ALA A 64 -9.47 20.48 4.63
N ALA A 65 -10.27 20.57 3.56
CA ALA A 65 -11.09 19.47 3.04
C ALA A 65 -10.27 18.35 2.39
N GLU A 66 -9.09 18.63 1.79
CA GLU A 66 -8.23 17.59 1.19
C GLU A 66 -7.38 16.87 2.22
N ILE A 67 -7.17 17.46 3.39
CA ILE A 67 -6.44 16.83 4.49
C ILE A 67 -7.31 15.72 5.13
N GLU A 68 -8.64 15.90 5.15
CA GLU A 68 -9.60 14.97 5.74
C GLU A 68 -10.24 14.03 4.71
N ALA A 69 -10.32 14.40 3.44
CA ALA A 69 -10.88 13.54 2.41
C ALA A 69 -9.93 12.38 2.11
N GLY A 70 -10.23 11.22 2.66
CA GLY A 70 -9.61 9.96 2.29
C GLY A 70 -9.76 9.71 0.78
N MET A 71 -8.82 8.98 0.20
CA MET A 71 -8.91 8.60 -1.22
C MET A 71 -9.99 7.52 -1.41
N THR A 72 -11.04 7.87 -2.15
CA THR A 72 -12.09 6.91 -2.55
C THR A 72 -11.82 6.40 -3.96
N ALA A 73 -11.86 5.08 -4.11
CA ALA A 73 -11.82 4.39 -5.41
C ALA A 73 -13.18 3.75 -5.67
N VAL A 74 -13.67 3.85 -6.90
CA VAL A 74 -14.87 3.16 -7.34
C VAL A 74 -14.46 2.09 -8.35
N ILE A 75 -14.86 0.87 -8.11
CA ILE A 75 -14.63 -0.27 -9.00
C ILE A 75 -15.97 -0.90 -9.36
N ARG A 76 -16.05 -1.52 -10.54
CA ARG A 76 -17.25 -2.20 -10.97
C ARG A 76 -17.09 -3.70 -10.81
N GLU A 77 -18.17 -4.37 -10.49
CA GLU A 77 -18.27 -5.81 -10.54
C GLU A 77 -17.81 -6.31 -11.92
N GLY A 78 -16.98 -7.36 -11.92
CA GLY A 78 -16.46 -7.98 -13.14
C GLY A 78 -15.26 -8.87 -12.86
N ASP A 79 -14.69 -9.42 -13.91
CA ASP A 79 -13.53 -10.31 -13.82
C ASP A 79 -12.36 -9.67 -13.07
N GLY A 80 -11.86 -10.37 -12.06
CA GLY A 80 -10.69 -9.96 -11.30
C GLY A 80 -10.98 -8.93 -10.21
N LEU A 81 -12.15 -8.97 -9.58
CA LEU A 81 -12.55 -8.11 -8.48
C LEU A 81 -11.50 -8.13 -7.33
N GLU A 82 -11.00 -9.30 -6.94
CA GLU A 82 -9.90 -9.43 -5.97
C GLU A 82 -8.69 -8.59 -6.38
N ARG A 83 -8.29 -8.66 -7.65
CA ARG A 83 -7.15 -7.90 -8.18
C ARG A 83 -7.40 -6.39 -8.13
N GLN A 84 -8.62 -5.97 -8.44
CA GLN A 84 -9.00 -4.56 -8.41
C GLN A 84 -9.02 -4.02 -6.98
N ILE A 85 -9.59 -4.75 -6.03
CA ILE A 85 -9.59 -4.40 -4.60
C ILE A 85 -8.14 -4.28 -4.10
N ARG A 86 -7.29 -5.28 -4.35
CA ARG A 86 -5.88 -5.29 -3.97
C ARG A 86 -5.11 -4.13 -4.61
N ALA A 87 -5.33 -3.85 -5.88
CA ALA A 87 -4.65 -2.75 -6.58
C ALA A 87 -4.99 -1.39 -5.94
N ASN A 88 -6.26 -1.12 -5.65
CA ASN A 88 -6.71 0.11 -5.01
C ASN A 88 -6.22 0.22 -3.56
N TYR A 89 -6.23 -0.88 -2.80
CA TYR A 89 -5.62 -0.92 -1.48
C TYR A 89 -4.13 -0.56 -1.52
N LEU A 90 -3.36 -1.20 -2.39
CA LEU A 90 -1.93 -0.94 -2.56
C LEU A 90 -1.65 0.48 -3.08
N TYR A 91 -2.56 1.05 -3.85
CA TYR A 91 -2.46 2.43 -4.30
C TYR A 91 -2.71 3.43 -3.18
N GLY A 92 -3.37 3.02 -2.10
CA GLY A 92 -3.60 3.81 -0.90
C GLY A 92 -5.03 4.34 -0.77
N ALA A 93 -6.01 3.72 -1.46
CA ALA A 93 -7.42 4.06 -1.26
C ALA A 93 -7.82 3.84 0.20
N ASP A 94 -8.45 4.83 0.81
CA ASP A 94 -8.98 4.75 2.16
C ASP A 94 -10.39 4.13 2.13
N THR A 95 -11.12 4.35 1.04
CA THR A 95 -12.43 3.75 0.77
C THR A 95 -12.44 3.14 -0.63
N ILE A 96 -13.02 1.96 -0.77
CA ILE A 96 -13.23 1.27 -2.05
C ILE A 96 -14.72 0.96 -2.15
N VAL A 97 -15.38 1.53 -3.15
CA VAL A 97 -16.78 1.26 -3.44
C VAL A 97 -16.84 0.26 -4.60
N VAL A 98 -17.41 -0.90 -4.36
CA VAL A 98 -17.70 -1.91 -5.38
C VAL A 98 -19.11 -1.68 -5.88
N GLU A 99 -19.24 -1.12 -7.09
CA GLU A 99 -20.53 -0.96 -7.75
C GLU A 99 -20.95 -2.28 -8.42
N LEU A 100 -22.13 -2.75 -8.10
CA LEU A 100 -22.71 -3.98 -8.62
C LEU A 100 -23.58 -3.63 -9.83
N GLY A 101 -23.38 -4.32 -10.95
CA GLY A 101 -24.19 -4.13 -12.16
C GLY A 101 -25.62 -4.64 -12.01
N ASN A 102 -25.80 -5.63 -11.11
CA ASN A 102 -27.07 -6.24 -10.77
C ASN A 102 -27.20 -6.31 -9.24
N ARG A 103 -28.23 -7.02 -8.80
CA ARG A 103 -28.41 -7.26 -7.36
C ARG A 103 -27.25 -8.08 -6.78
N MET A 104 -26.84 -7.76 -5.56
CA MET A 104 -25.89 -8.53 -4.75
C MET A 104 -26.14 -10.03 -4.86
N THR A 105 -25.10 -10.79 -5.23
CA THR A 105 -25.13 -12.25 -5.20
C THR A 105 -24.25 -12.77 -4.06
N PRO A 106 -24.55 -13.97 -3.51
CA PRO A 106 -23.69 -14.57 -2.50
C PRO A 106 -22.23 -14.74 -2.96
N ASP A 107 -22.03 -15.06 -4.25
CA ASP A 107 -20.68 -15.29 -4.80
C ASP A 107 -19.85 -14.01 -4.84
N VAL A 108 -20.43 -12.87 -5.25
CA VAL A 108 -19.75 -11.57 -5.24
C VAL A 108 -19.41 -11.15 -3.81
N ARG A 109 -20.34 -11.36 -2.89
CA ARG A 109 -20.11 -11.06 -1.48
C ARG A 109 -18.95 -11.89 -0.90
N GLU A 110 -18.91 -13.18 -1.21
CA GLU A 110 -17.84 -14.08 -0.78
C GLU A 110 -16.49 -13.69 -1.41
N GLU A 111 -16.47 -13.31 -2.70
CA GLU A 111 -15.27 -12.82 -3.37
C GLU A 111 -14.74 -11.54 -2.71
N VAL A 112 -15.61 -10.58 -2.36
CA VAL A 112 -15.21 -9.36 -1.62
C VAL A 112 -14.68 -9.74 -0.25
N ASN A 113 -15.39 -10.56 0.53
CA ASN A 113 -14.96 -11.00 1.85
C ASN A 113 -13.59 -11.67 1.81
N THR A 114 -13.39 -12.62 0.91
CA THR A 114 -12.11 -13.31 0.71
C THR A 114 -11.00 -12.34 0.36
N SER A 115 -11.30 -11.36 -0.50
CA SER A 115 -10.33 -10.34 -0.93
C SER A 115 -9.89 -9.43 0.22
N ILE A 116 -10.83 -8.96 1.05
CA ILE A 116 -10.50 -8.04 2.16
C ILE A 116 -9.76 -8.76 3.29
N HIS A 117 -10.05 -10.04 3.54
CA HIS A 117 -9.33 -10.82 4.56
C HIS A 117 -7.83 -10.99 4.26
N LYS A 118 -7.45 -10.89 2.99
CA LYS A 118 -6.03 -10.88 2.56
C LYS A 118 -5.35 -9.51 2.76
N LEU A 119 -6.08 -8.47 3.19
CA LEU A 119 -5.60 -7.08 3.24
C LEU A 119 -5.83 -6.49 4.62
N ILE A 120 -4.75 -6.21 5.36
CA ILE A 120 -4.84 -5.75 6.75
C ILE A 120 -5.55 -4.41 6.84
N GLY A 121 -6.56 -4.36 7.70
CA GLY A 121 -7.29 -3.13 8.05
C GLY A 121 -8.43 -2.77 7.11
N LEU A 122 -8.74 -3.57 6.10
CA LEU A 122 -9.95 -3.40 5.29
C LEU A 122 -11.15 -4.09 5.96
N GLU A 123 -12.26 -3.37 6.03
CA GLU A 123 -13.54 -3.86 6.54
C GLU A 123 -14.70 -3.38 5.68
N ILE A 124 -15.75 -4.19 5.55
CA ILE A 124 -17.00 -3.76 4.95
C ILE A 124 -17.69 -2.83 5.96
N VAL A 125 -17.94 -1.59 5.55
CA VAL A 125 -18.61 -0.58 6.40
C VAL A 125 -20.04 -0.33 5.98
N GLU A 126 -20.38 -0.59 4.72
CA GLU A 126 -21.71 -0.41 4.18
C GLU A 126 -21.96 -1.43 3.08
N GLU A 127 -23.18 -1.97 3.05
CA GLU A 127 -23.62 -2.94 2.05
C GLU A 127 -25.09 -2.68 1.73
N ASP A 128 -25.39 -2.49 0.46
CA ASP A 128 -26.76 -2.37 -0.04
C ASP A 128 -26.99 -3.28 -1.27
N ALA A 129 -28.14 -3.18 -1.92
CA ALA A 129 -28.48 -4.01 -3.07
C ALA A 129 -27.64 -3.71 -4.32
N GLY A 130 -26.98 -2.56 -4.39
CA GLY A 130 -26.27 -2.06 -5.56
C GLY A 130 -24.79 -1.83 -5.33
N SER A 131 -24.30 -1.88 -4.10
CA SER A 131 -22.90 -1.61 -3.79
C SER A 131 -22.41 -2.24 -2.48
N ILE A 132 -21.11 -2.44 -2.41
CA ILE A 132 -20.38 -2.76 -1.17
C ILE A 132 -19.32 -1.68 -0.97
N THR A 133 -19.32 -1.05 0.19
CA THR A 133 -18.31 -0.07 0.58
C THR A 133 -17.33 -0.70 1.58
N VAL A 134 -16.07 -0.75 1.19
CA VAL A 134 -14.95 -1.26 1.99
C VAL A 134 -14.09 -0.09 2.43
N GLN A 135 -13.72 -0.03 3.70
CA GLN A 135 -12.93 1.06 4.25
C GLN A 135 -11.68 0.55 4.97
N SER A 136 -10.59 1.29 4.86
CA SER A 136 -9.36 1.05 5.64
C SER A 136 -9.49 1.70 7.01
N LEU A 137 -9.64 0.87 8.05
CA LEU A 137 -9.79 1.33 9.44
C LEU A 137 -8.45 1.39 10.19
N LEU A 138 -7.37 0.89 9.58
CA LEU A 138 -6.05 0.86 10.20
C LEU A 138 -5.42 2.25 10.19
N GLN A 139 -5.04 2.73 11.37
CA GLN A 139 -4.19 3.91 11.46
C GLN A 139 -2.75 3.54 11.05
N PRO A 140 -2.15 4.24 10.08
CA PRO A 140 -0.81 3.89 9.56
C PRO A 140 0.28 3.81 10.63
N ALA A 141 0.21 4.65 11.67
CA ALA A 141 1.18 4.67 12.76
C ALA A 141 1.09 3.48 13.73
N SER A 142 -0.04 2.74 13.73
CA SER A 142 -0.22 1.59 14.63
C SER A 142 0.63 0.38 14.28
N MET A 143 1.08 0.29 13.03
CA MET A 143 1.97 -0.78 12.53
C MET A 143 3.14 -0.17 11.74
N PRO A 144 4.19 0.34 12.40
CA PRO A 144 5.33 0.96 11.72
C PRO A 144 6.03 -0.01 10.77
N VAL A 145 6.42 0.46 9.57
CA VAL A 145 6.99 -0.36 8.49
C VAL A 145 8.16 -1.23 8.95
N LYS A 146 9.10 -0.64 9.73
CA LYS A 146 10.31 -1.36 10.18
C LYS A 146 10.00 -2.50 11.16
N SER A 147 9.01 -2.32 12.04
CA SER A 147 8.57 -3.40 12.96
C SER A 147 7.77 -4.46 12.23
N THR A 148 6.94 -4.08 11.27
CA THR A 148 6.19 -4.98 10.41
C THR A 148 7.13 -5.85 9.57
N LEU A 149 8.18 -5.24 8.99
CA LEU A 149 9.22 -5.96 8.25
C LEU A 149 9.95 -6.98 9.13
N ARG A 150 10.31 -6.59 10.36
CA ARG A 150 10.96 -7.51 11.31
C ARG A 150 10.05 -8.70 11.66
N ARG A 151 8.75 -8.46 11.86
CA ARG A 151 7.77 -9.52 12.11
C ARG A 151 7.68 -10.47 10.91
N ALA A 152 7.51 -9.94 9.69
CA ALA A 152 7.46 -10.72 8.46
C ALA A 152 8.73 -11.56 8.28
N TYR A 153 9.91 -10.97 8.51
CA TYR A 153 11.20 -11.69 8.46
C TYR A 153 11.25 -12.85 9.47
N THR A 154 10.80 -12.61 10.71
CA THR A 154 10.79 -13.68 11.73
C THR A 154 9.87 -14.83 11.32
N LEU A 155 8.70 -14.53 10.77
CA LEU A 155 7.77 -15.54 10.24
C LEU A 155 8.40 -16.32 9.09
N ALA A 156 8.90 -15.64 8.06
CA ALA A 156 9.52 -16.28 6.89
C ALA A 156 10.73 -17.16 7.28
N ALA A 157 11.59 -16.67 8.21
CA ALA A 157 12.73 -17.45 8.70
C ALA A 157 12.32 -18.70 9.50
N ASN A 158 11.21 -18.63 10.23
CA ASN A 158 10.65 -19.81 10.92
C ASN A 158 10.03 -20.79 9.92
N MET A 159 9.25 -20.28 8.96
CA MET A 159 8.67 -21.09 7.88
C MET A 159 9.75 -21.86 7.12
N HIS A 160 10.85 -21.20 6.78
CA HIS A 160 11.97 -21.84 6.06
C HIS A 160 12.57 -22.99 6.85
N ARG A 161 12.86 -22.78 8.15
CA ARG A 161 13.42 -23.84 9.03
C ARG A 161 12.46 -25.01 9.22
N GLU A 162 11.17 -24.72 9.33
CA GLU A 162 10.14 -25.76 9.48
C GLU A 162 9.88 -26.50 8.17
N ALA A 163 9.94 -25.82 7.01
CA ALA A 163 9.86 -26.46 5.71
C ALA A 163 11.03 -27.44 5.48
N GLU A 164 12.26 -27.04 5.84
CA GLU A 164 13.42 -27.93 5.82
C GLU A 164 13.19 -29.19 6.68
N ARG A 165 12.69 -29.02 7.91
CA ARG A 165 12.38 -30.13 8.81
C ARG A 165 11.26 -31.02 8.28
N ALA A 166 10.17 -30.42 7.79
CA ALA A 166 9.04 -31.15 7.21
C ALA A 166 9.51 -31.98 6.00
N PHE A 167 10.36 -31.41 5.15
CA PHE A 167 10.93 -32.08 4.00
C PHE A 167 11.83 -33.27 4.43
N ALA A 168 12.77 -33.04 5.36
CA ALA A 168 13.70 -34.07 5.83
C ALA A 168 13.00 -35.26 6.50
N HIS A 169 11.90 -35.01 7.24
CA HIS A 169 11.17 -36.02 7.98
C HIS A 169 9.88 -36.49 7.31
N ARG A 170 9.55 -35.96 6.12
CA ARG A 170 8.29 -36.22 5.41
C ARG A 170 7.05 -35.94 6.25
N ASP A 171 7.14 -34.91 7.11
CA ASP A 171 6.09 -34.51 8.03
C ASP A 171 5.04 -33.65 7.30
N THR A 172 3.95 -34.31 6.89
CA THR A 172 2.85 -33.67 6.15
C THR A 172 2.01 -32.74 7.02
N GLU A 173 1.93 -32.97 8.34
CA GLU A 173 1.19 -32.12 9.26
C GLU A 173 1.93 -30.78 9.45
N LEU A 174 3.24 -30.86 9.71
CA LEU A 174 4.08 -29.67 9.79
C LEU A 174 4.07 -28.89 8.47
N ALA A 175 4.18 -29.56 7.33
CA ALA A 175 4.09 -28.95 6.00
C ALA A 175 2.77 -28.19 5.81
N GLY A 176 1.63 -28.78 6.14
CA GLY A 176 0.32 -28.11 6.05
C GLY A 176 0.14 -26.91 6.98
N SER A 177 0.94 -26.80 8.05
CA SER A 177 0.93 -25.63 8.95
C SER A 177 1.64 -24.41 8.36
N ILE A 178 2.53 -24.60 7.39
CA ILE A 178 3.36 -23.55 6.79
C ILE A 178 2.52 -22.69 5.83
N ASP A 179 1.65 -23.31 5.06
CA ASP A 179 0.78 -22.66 4.08
C ASP A 179 -0.05 -21.50 4.69
N ARG A 180 -0.66 -21.74 5.86
CA ARG A 180 -1.43 -20.70 6.57
C ARG A 180 -0.58 -19.49 7.04
N ARG A 181 0.73 -19.68 7.23
CA ARG A 181 1.65 -18.61 7.63
C ARG A 181 2.17 -17.83 6.45
N ASP A 182 2.15 -18.40 5.26
CA ASP A 182 2.43 -17.73 4.01
C ASP A 182 1.43 -16.60 3.78
N ASP A 183 0.14 -16.87 3.92
CA ASP A 183 -0.92 -15.86 3.89
C ASP A 183 -0.68 -14.70 4.87
N GLU A 184 -0.12 -14.97 6.06
CA GLU A 184 0.18 -13.92 7.03
C GLU A 184 1.36 -13.03 6.58
N VAL A 185 2.41 -13.62 5.99
CA VAL A 185 3.55 -12.87 5.43
C VAL A 185 3.07 -11.99 4.27
N ASP A 186 2.24 -12.51 3.39
CA ASP A 186 1.62 -11.78 2.29
C ASP A 186 0.82 -10.57 2.76
N ARG A 187 -0.02 -10.76 3.78
CA ARG A 187 -0.81 -9.67 4.37
C ARG A 187 0.09 -8.55 4.92
N LEU A 188 1.18 -8.90 5.61
CA LEU A 188 2.16 -7.94 6.12
C LEU A 188 2.88 -7.23 4.97
N TYR A 189 3.24 -7.95 3.91
CA TYR A 189 3.85 -7.39 2.72
C TYR A 189 2.95 -6.37 2.02
N PHE A 190 1.68 -6.69 1.79
CA PHE A 190 0.73 -5.76 1.17
C PHE A 190 0.53 -4.51 2.02
N LEU A 191 0.48 -4.64 3.35
CA LEU A 191 0.42 -3.49 4.24
C LEU A 191 1.66 -2.59 4.10
N MET A 192 2.87 -3.17 4.13
CA MET A 192 4.11 -2.41 3.95
C MET A 192 4.14 -1.68 2.60
N VAL A 193 3.75 -2.35 1.52
CA VAL A 193 3.68 -1.73 0.18
C VAL A 193 2.73 -0.54 0.17
N ARG A 194 1.53 -0.67 0.76
CA ARG A 194 0.58 0.43 0.91
C ARG A 194 1.19 1.60 1.67
N GLN A 195 1.79 1.34 2.84
CA GLN A 195 2.37 2.38 3.68
C GLN A 195 3.52 3.13 2.98
N LEU A 196 4.42 2.40 2.31
CA LEU A 196 5.54 2.99 1.56
C LEU A 196 5.05 3.87 0.40
N ARG A 197 4.01 3.44 -0.33
CA ARG A 197 3.39 4.26 -1.38
C ARG A 197 2.72 5.51 -0.84
N LEU A 198 2.02 5.40 0.28
CA LEU A 198 1.43 6.55 0.97
C LEU A 198 2.51 7.53 1.44
N ALA A 199 3.62 7.03 2.00
CA ALA A 199 4.75 7.86 2.42
C ALA A 199 5.36 8.67 1.27
N LEU A 200 5.51 8.07 0.07
CA LEU A 200 6.02 8.77 -1.11
C LEU A 200 5.04 9.83 -1.66
N ARG A 201 3.74 9.64 -1.44
CA ARG A 201 2.69 10.55 -1.97
C ARG A 201 2.31 11.66 -1.01
N LYS A 202 2.35 11.39 0.29
CA LYS A 202 1.94 12.32 1.36
C LYS A 202 3.11 12.53 2.31
N PRO A 203 3.82 13.68 2.28
CA PRO A 203 4.95 13.96 3.19
C PRO A 203 4.60 13.81 4.69
N SER A 204 3.36 14.14 5.08
CA SER A 204 2.88 13.93 6.44
C SER A 204 2.89 12.45 6.87
N MET A 205 2.87 11.52 5.93
CA MET A 205 2.94 10.10 6.20
C MET A 205 4.36 9.61 6.50
N THR A 206 5.39 10.23 5.91
CA THR A 206 6.79 9.89 6.23
C THR A 206 7.10 10.15 7.70
N GLU A 207 6.64 11.29 8.21
CA GLU A 207 6.77 11.65 9.62
C GLU A 207 6.01 10.66 10.52
N ARG A 208 4.73 10.37 10.20
CA ARG A 208 3.89 9.43 10.95
C ARG A 208 4.44 8.00 10.98
N LEU A 209 5.05 7.55 9.90
CA LEU A 209 5.64 6.22 9.76
C LEU A 209 7.09 6.15 10.25
N GLY A 210 7.72 7.27 10.55
CA GLY A 210 9.10 7.34 11.01
C GLY A 210 10.11 6.83 9.97
N ILE A 211 9.84 7.09 8.68
CA ILE A 211 10.69 6.68 7.55
C ILE A 211 10.99 7.87 6.65
N LYS A 212 12.17 7.88 6.03
CA LYS A 212 12.54 8.89 5.04
C LYS A 212 12.11 8.42 3.64
N PRO A 213 11.76 9.34 2.70
CA PRO A 213 11.44 8.96 1.33
C PRO A 213 12.53 8.12 0.66
N ALA A 214 13.81 8.43 0.93
CA ALA A 214 14.95 7.66 0.41
C ALA A 214 14.98 6.20 0.88
N GLU A 215 14.50 5.92 2.11
CA GLU A 215 14.44 4.55 2.64
C GLU A 215 13.31 3.71 2.03
N CYS A 216 12.35 4.34 1.32
CA CYS A 216 11.17 3.62 0.82
C CYS A 216 11.55 2.56 -0.21
N LEU A 217 12.56 2.80 -1.04
CA LEU A 217 13.00 1.83 -2.05
C LEU A 217 13.64 0.61 -1.41
N GLU A 218 14.57 0.83 -0.48
CA GLU A 218 15.27 -0.23 0.24
C GLU A 218 14.30 -1.08 1.07
N LEU A 219 13.40 -0.43 1.80
CA LEU A 219 12.36 -1.12 2.58
C LEU A 219 11.41 -1.92 1.68
N ARG A 220 11.07 -1.38 0.49
CA ARG A 220 10.23 -2.07 -0.50
C ARG A 220 10.90 -3.33 -1.04
N MET A 221 12.21 -3.24 -1.35
CA MET A 221 13.01 -4.39 -1.79
C MET A 221 13.16 -5.43 -0.69
N ALA A 222 13.51 -4.99 0.54
CA ALA A 222 13.62 -5.89 1.68
C ALA A 222 12.31 -6.62 1.97
N ALA A 223 11.18 -5.93 1.91
CA ALA A 223 9.86 -6.54 2.09
C ALA A 223 9.57 -7.60 1.02
N LYS A 224 9.94 -7.34 -0.27
CA LYS A 224 9.74 -8.35 -1.34
C LYS A 224 10.64 -9.56 -1.15
N TYR A 225 11.90 -9.39 -0.75
CA TYR A 225 12.77 -10.53 -0.50
C TYR A 225 12.28 -11.39 0.68
N VAL A 226 11.74 -10.77 1.73
CA VAL A 226 11.16 -11.51 2.86
C VAL A 226 9.95 -12.34 2.43
N GLU A 227 9.04 -11.75 1.65
CA GLU A 227 7.88 -12.48 1.10
C GLU A 227 8.36 -13.61 0.17
N THR A 228 9.32 -13.36 -0.71
CA THR A 228 9.87 -14.41 -1.58
C THR A 228 10.52 -15.57 -0.81
N ILE A 229 11.14 -15.31 0.35
CA ILE A 229 11.64 -16.37 1.24
C ILE A 229 10.49 -17.20 1.79
N ALA A 230 9.37 -16.58 2.18
CA ALA A 230 8.17 -17.27 2.63
C ALA A 230 7.55 -18.13 1.50
N ASP A 231 7.40 -17.54 0.30
CA ASP A 231 6.93 -18.25 -0.90
C ASP A 231 7.73 -19.55 -1.15
N TYR A 232 9.07 -19.46 -1.07
CA TYR A 232 9.92 -20.64 -1.24
C TYR A 232 9.75 -21.66 -0.12
N ALA A 233 9.56 -21.22 1.12
CA ALA A 233 9.28 -22.14 2.22
C ALA A 233 7.93 -22.86 2.01
N GLY A 234 6.90 -22.12 1.56
CA GLY A 234 5.61 -22.69 1.15
C GLY A 234 5.74 -23.69 0.01
N ALA A 235 6.53 -23.35 -1.03
CA ALA A 235 6.78 -24.27 -2.16
C ALA A 235 7.50 -25.56 -1.74
N VAL A 236 8.48 -25.49 -0.85
CA VAL A 236 9.15 -26.66 -0.27
C VAL A 236 8.15 -27.49 0.52
N ALA A 237 7.35 -26.88 1.40
CA ALA A 237 6.33 -27.55 2.20
C ALA A 237 5.29 -28.25 1.31
N ALA A 238 4.82 -27.62 0.24
CA ALA A 238 3.86 -28.19 -0.72
C ALA A 238 4.39 -29.42 -1.47
N SER A 239 5.70 -29.64 -1.50
CA SER A 239 6.32 -30.84 -2.10
C SER A 239 6.29 -32.07 -1.18
N VAL A 240 6.19 -31.87 0.14
CA VAL A 240 6.30 -32.93 1.16
C VAL A 240 5.25 -34.06 1.01
N PRO A 241 3.96 -33.77 0.74
CA PRO A 241 2.96 -34.85 0.58
C PRO A 241 3.27 -35.78 -0.59
N ARG A 242 3.88 -35.29 -1.67
CA ARG A 242 4.28 -36.11 -2.83
C ARG A 242 5.41 -37.05 -2.44
N LEU A 243 6.39 -36.60 -1.69
CA LEU A 243 7.51 -37.40 -1.20
C LEU A 243 7.08 -38.40 -0.14
N ALA A 244 6.08 -38.09 0.67
CA ALA A 244 5.55 -39.02 1.69
C ALA A 244 4.76 -40.19 1.06
N GLY A 245 4.20 -40.01 -0.14
CA GLY A 245 3.53 -41.08 -0.91
C GLY A 245 4.48 -42.00 -1.71
N GLU A 246 5.73 -41.57 -1.90
CA GLU A 246 6.77 -42.38 -2.56
C GLU A 246 7.49 -43.27 -1.52
N ASP A 247 7.27 -44.55 -1.59
CA ASP A 247 7.99 -45.54 -0.76
C ASP A 247 9.47 -45.61 -1.19
N PRO A 248 10.43 -45.22 -0.31
CA PRO A 248 11.86 -45.25 -0.66
C PRO A 248 12.45 -46.69 -0.74
N GLY A 249 11.63 -47.70 -0.56
CA GLY A 249 12.04 -49.12 -0.57
C GLY A 249 11.80 -49.86 -1.90
N ARG A 250 11.41 -49.14 -2.98
CA ARG A 250 11.28 -49.73 -4.32
C ARG A 250 12.44 -49.34 -5.23
N GLU A 251 13.65 -49.70 -4.88
CA GLU A 251 14.77 -49.91 -5.79
C GLU A 251 15.28 -51.36 -5.67
#